data_cd2459c3da01f86042a346aec7f58ed2
#
_entry.id   cd2459c3da01f86042a346aec7f58ed2
#
_cell.length_a   1.000
_cell.length_b   1.000
_cell.length_c   1.000
_cell.angle_alpha   90.00
_cell.angle_beta   90.00
_cell.angle_gamma   90.00
#
_symmetry.space_group_name_H-M   'P 1'
#
loop_
_entity.id
_entity.type
_entity.pdbx_description
1 polymer ?
#
loop_
_entity_poly.entity_id
_entity_poly.type
_entity_poly.pdbx_seq_one_letter_code
_entity_poly.pdbx_strand_id
1 'polypeptide(L)'
;MVSSVFYGIFDEYRWLAFFSASLFFIFIVLNTNKEFFVVIFVLFLIGIVINSNFYRVNLEEKFIGTIRVVEEKRYYNIVKYRGKRVKVNSKENLELGDRAKISGVFKKDINKEDGTVGALEIENQKVLNKDILGNIYCIRKTVYNKLKENLGQRKAALVSSLSFGYSEFLDTEDKEDMRNLGIIHAISVSGLHVSIIFLSLKKLFGNKFAIVLSCLYVILTGVPFSSLRALIMIVCSSSAISLKKSYNPLGGLSLSALIIILLKPYAIFQLGFILSFGATLGIILFSNKISRYLYKLPKYIANTIALSIGAQAFTLPVMIIVFKEFSMWFLIGNILVIPILNFIIILGNLCMVISFIPSIFDFFSFVLLKSIDLLDYLIEELYAFSNTSFISHKSLALIYMSMLISFYFIWKGHKKFITFPIISFFCVSIFIYSPFLKFDYLREGGLLLSYRGERTIVTNKRNIDIGKLKKENLAQSSILEGKNIRISDSIKLKSNNKNFILKLNEDEYLLRINNRSKIEENCDIIDFVEGNVRGIIIFDNKIFTY
;
A
#
# COMPACT_ATOMS: atom_id res chain seq x y z
N MET A 1 -5.38 17.19 -0.99
CA MET A 1 -5.74 15.81 -1.41
C MET A 1 -6.40 15.78 -2.79
N VAL A 2 -7.55 16.40 -2.98
CA VAL A 2 -8.26 16.36 -4.28
C VAL A 2 -7.40 16.91 -5.42
N SER A 3 -6.66 18.00 -5.23
CA SER A 3 -5.71 18.55 -6.20
C SER A 3 -4.59 17.57 -6.59
N SER A 4 -4.09 16.78 -5.62
CA SER A 4 -3.06 15.77 -5.92
C SER A 4 -3.64 14.58 -6.69
N VAL A 5 -4.86 14.14 -6.35
CA VAL A 5 -5.59 13.11 -7.10
C VAL A 5 -5.87 13.60 -8.53
N PHE A 6 -6.38 14.83 -8.66
CA PHE A 6 -6.61 15.46 -9.97
C PHE A 6 -5.33 15.45 -10.80
N TYR A 7 -4.23 15.97 -10.26
CA TYR A 7 -2.95 16.00 -10.95
C TYR A 7 -2.45 14.59 -11.32
N GLY A 8 -2.65 13.61 -10.42
CA GLY A 8 -2.24 12.23 -10.64
C GLY A 8 -2.97 11.54 -11.79
N ILE A 9 -4.27 11.81 -11.93
CA ILE A 9 -5.13 11.17 -12.96
C ILE A 9 -5.10 11.95 -14.28
N PHE A 10 -4.79 13.25 -14.23
CA PHE A 10 -4.96 14.18 -15.37
C PHE A 10 -4.17 13.77 -16.63
N ASP A 11 -2.96 13.24 -16.47
CA ASP A 11 -2.12 12.85 -17.61
C ASP A 11 -2.65 11.62 -18.36
N GLU A 12 -3.26 10.65 -17.61
CA GLU A 12 -3.76 9.40 -18.18
C GLU A 12 -5.24 9.49 -18.57
N TYR A 13 -6.05 10.13 -17.72
CA TYR A 13 -7.51 10.16 -17.84
C TYR A 13 -8.07 11.56 -17.58
N ARG A 14 -7.88 12.49 -18.51
CA ARG A 14 -8.30 13.90 -18.36
C ARG A 14 -9.78 14.05 -17.99
N TRP A 15 -10.67 13.32 -18.66
CA TRP A 15 -12.12 13.38 -18.40
C TRP A 15 -12.46 12.91 -16.99
N LEU A 16 -11.81 11.85 -16.51
CA LEU A 16 -12.03 11.33 -15.15
C LEU A 16 -11.54 12.32 -14.08
N ALA A 17 -10.42 13.00 -14.34
CA ALA A 17 -9.90 14.03 -13.45
C ALA A 17 -10.88 15.20 -13.32
N PHE A 18 -11.38 15.74 -14.45
CA PHE A 18 -12.38 16.80 -14.43
C PHE A 18 -13.70 16.36 -13.80
N PHE A 19 -14.18 15.16 -14.11
CA PHE A 19 -15.40 14.62 -13.51
C PHE A 19 -15.30 14.50 -11.99
N SER A 20 -14.19 13.94 -11.47
CA SER A 20 -13.96 13.81 -10.03
C SER A 20 -13.85 15.16 -9.32
N ALA A 21 -13.17 16.13 -9.92
CA ALA A 21 -13.07 17.48 -9.39
C ALA A 21 -14.43 18.20 -9.41
N SER A 22 -15.20 18.06 -10.49
CA SER A 22 -16.55 18.64 -10.60
C SER A 22 -17.50 18.09 -9.55
N LEU A 23 -17.52 16.76 -9.34
CA LEU A 23 -18.31 16.12 -8.28
C LEU A 23 -17.94 16.66 -6.90
N PHE A 24 -16.64 16.79 -6.61
CA PHE A 24 -16.16 17.36 -5.37
C PHE A 24 -16.65 18.80 -5.17
N PHE A 25 -16.52 19.66 -6.19
CA PHE A 25 -16.95 21.06 -6.08
C PHE A 25 -18.47 21.19 -6.00
N ILE A 26 -19.23 20.40 -6.74
CA ILE A 26 -20.70 20.35 -6.59
C ILE A 26 -21.09 19.99 -5.16
N PHE A 27 -20.44 18.95 -4.60
CA PHE A 27 -20.70 18.57 -3.21
C PHE A 27 -20.39 19.70 -2.22
N ILE A 28 -19.28 20.44 -2.41
CA ILE A 28 -18.92 21.59 -1.58
C ILE A 28 -19.96 22.71 -1.70
N VAL A 29 -20.35 23.09 -2.92
CA VAL A 29 -21.36 24.13 -3.17
C VAL A 29 -22.69 23.82 -2.48
N LEU A 30 -23.12 22.54 -2.53
CA LEU A 30 -24.37 22.10 -1.91
C LEU A 30 -24.33 22.07 -0.37
N ASN A 31 -23.15 21.99 0.23
CA ASN A 31 -23.02 21.79 1.68
C ASN A 31 -22.33 22.93 2.44
N THR A 32 -21.84 23.98 1.75
CA THR A 32 -21.05 25.05 2.38
C THR A 32 -21.43 26.44 1.88
N ASN A 33 -21.05 27.47 2.63
CA ASN A 33 -21.24 28.86 2.26
C ASN A 33 -20.29 29.27 1.14
N LYS A 34 -20.67 30.30 0.37
CA LYS A 34 -19.89 30.83 -0.78
C LYS A 34 -18.45 31.23 -0.40
N GLU A 35 -18.26 31.83 0.76
CA GLU A 35 -16.93 32.23 1.25
C GLU A 35 -16.01 31.03 1.48
N PHE A 36 -16.56 29.97 2.08
CA PHE A 36 -15.81 28.72 2.31
C PHE A 36 -15.49 27.99 1.02
N PHE A 37 -16.41 28.02 0.04
CA PHE A 37 -16.15 27.52 -1.31
C PHE A 37 -14.95 28.20 -1.97
N VAL A 38 -14.87 29.54 -1.92
CA VAL A 38 -13.75 30.29 -2.50
C VAL A 38 -12.42 29.88 -1.85
N VAL A 39 -12.40 29.74 -0.53
CA VAL A 39 -11.18 29.28 0.20
C VAL A 39 -10.75 27.88 -0.27
N ILE A 40 -11.69 26.94 -0.37
CA ILE A 40 -11.37 25.57 -0.84
C ILE A 40 -10.89 25.60 -2.29
N PHE A 41 -11.50 26.40 -3.15
CA PHE A 41 -11.08 26.52 -4.55
C PHE A 41 -9.66 27.08 -4.69
N VAL A 42 -9.33 28.11 -3.92
CA VAL A 42 -7.96 28.67 -3.87
C VAL A 42 -6.96 27.63 -3.37
N LEU A 43 -7.28 26.91 -2.30
CA LEU A 43 -6.43 25.81 -1.80
C LEU A 43 -6.26 24.68 -2.81
N PHE A 44 -7.28 24.38 -3.61
CA PHE A 44 -7.19 23.42 -4.68
C PHE A 44 -6.21 23.87 -5.77
N LEU A 45 -6.27 25.13 -6.21
CA LEU A 45 -5.34 25.69 -7.19
C LEU A 45 -3.91 25.71 -6.65
N ILE A 46 -3.71 26.11 -5.41
CA ILE A 46 -2.39 26.05 -4.75
C ILE A 46 -1.87 24.60 -4.75
N GLY A 47 -2.72 23.64 -4.45
CA GLY A 47 -2.34 22.23 -4.47
C GLY A 47 -1.92 21.73 -5.87
N ILE A 48 -2.56 22.19 -6.94
CA ILE A 48 -2.14 21.89 -8.33
C ILE A 48 -0.75 22.48 -8.59
N VAL A 49 -0.51 23.75 -8.22
CA VAL A 49 0.78 24.41 -8.42
C VAL A 49 1.90 23.67 -7.66
N ILE A 50 1.65 23.25 -6.42
CA ILE A 50 2.63 22.50 -5.61
C ILE A 50 2.98 21.16 -6.30
N ASN A 51 1.98 20.40 -6.77
CA ASN A 51 2.22 19.12 -7.46
C ASN A 51 2.96 19.34 -8.79
N SER A 52 2.53 20.31 -9.61
CA SER A 52 3.20 20.65 -10.86
C SER A 52 4.67 21.02 -10.63
N ASN A 53 4.95 21.84 -9.63
CA ASN A 53 6.31 22.25 -9.31
C ASN A 53 7.15 21.07 -8.75
N PHE A 54 6.52 20.16 -7.99
CA PHE A 54 7.22 18.97 -7.48
C PHE A 54 7.69 18.05 -8.62
N TYR A 55 6.84 17.78 -9.62
CA TYR A 55 7.17 16.88 -10.74
C TYR A 55 7.86 17.57 -11.92
N ARG A 56 7.93 18.91 -11.91
CA ARG A 56 8.66 19.65 -12.93
C ARG A 56 10.17 19.47 -12.72
N VAL A 57 10.86 18.95 -13.72
CA VAL A 57 12.30 18.66 -13.67
C VAL A 57 13.00 19.33 -14.84
N ASN A 58 14.03 20.11 -14.51
CA ASN A 58 15.03 20.62 -15.43
C ASN A 58 16.39 20.05 -14.97
N LEU A 59 16.61 18.76 -15.19
CA LEU A 59 17.91 18.12 -14.98
C LEU A 59 18.52 17.85 -16.36
N GLU A 60 19.83 18.14 -16.46
CA GLU A 60 20.61 17.85 -17.66
C GLU A 60 20.73 16.33 -17.85
N GLU A 61 20.81 15.87 -19.10
CA GLU A 61 20.96 14.45 -19.42
C GLU A 61 22.23 13.87 -18.78
N LYS A 62 23.34 14.62 -18.79
CA LYS A 62 24.56 14.25 -18.06
C LYS A 62 24.49 14.78 -16.64
N PHE A 63 24.48 13.88 -15.71
CA PHE A 63 24.32 14.18 -14.29
C PHE A 63 25.64 14.00 -13.55
N ILE A 64 26.04 15.01 -12.79
CA ILE A 64 27.16 14.92 -11.83
C ILE A 64 26.69 15.60 -10.55
N GLY A 65 26.62 14.84 -9.44
CA GLY A 65 26.16 15.44 -8.20
C GLY A 65 26.21 14.53 -6.98
N THR A 66 26.00 15.14 -5.82
CA THR A 66 25.89 14.40 -4.56
C THR A 66 24.44 14.04 -4.29
N ILE A 67 24.20 12.77 -4.07
CA ILE A 67 22.89 12.21 -3.74
C ILE A 67 22.88 11.70 -2.31
N ARG A 68 21.66 11.50 -1.76
CA ARG A 68 21.43 10.80 -0.50
C ARG A 68 20.37 9.73 -0.71
N VAL A 69 20.66 8.51 -0.23
CA VAL A 69 19.68 7.42 -0.20
C VAL A 69 18.60 7.73 0.84
N VAL A 70 17.34 7.75 0.39
CA VAL A 70 16.17 8.08 1.23
C VAL A 70 15.30 6.85 1.47
N GLU A 71 15.33 5.89 0.55
CA GLU A 71 14.53 4.66 0.64
C GLU A 71 15.21 3.54 -0.12
N GLU A 72 15.33 2.39 0.50
CA GLU A 72 15.82 1.16 -0.11
C GLU A 72 14.64 0.32 -0.60
N LYS A 73 14.70 -0.14 -1.83
CA LYS A 73 13.78 -1.10 -2.42
C LYS A 73 14.56 -2.34 -2.84
N ARG A 74 13.89 -3.45 -3.02
CA ARG A 74 14.52 -4.74 -3.34
C ARG A 74 15.40 -4.71 -4.60
N TYR A 75 15.04 -3.90 -5.60
CA TYR A 75 15.70 -3.86 -6.92
C TYR A 75 16.32 -2.52 -7.27
N TYR A 76 16.08 -1.48 -6.51
CA TYR A 76 16.59 -0.13 -6.76
C TYR A 76 16.54 0.71 -5.50
N ASN A 77 17.30 1.79 -5.47
CA ASN A 77 17.25 2.76 -4.39
C ASN A 77 16.57 4.04 -4.84
N ILE A 78 15.86 4.69 -3.93
CA ILE A 78 15.35 6.03 -4.16
C ILE A 78 16.26 7.01 -3.45
N VAL A 79 16.81 7.93 -4.24
CA VAL A 79 17.75 8.94 -3.76
C VAL A 79 17.16 10.33 -3.85
N LYS A 80 17.64 11.24 -3.01
CA LYS A 80 17.26 12.64 -3.03
C LYS A 80 18.41 13.49 -3.61
N TYR A 81 18.07 14.30 -4.62
CA TYR A 81 18.94 15.28 -5.23
C TYR A 81 18.21 16.61 -5.38
N ARG A 82 18.78 17.71 -4.84
CA ARG A 82 18.18 19.07 -4.88
C ARG A 82 16.68 19.09 -4.54
N GLY A 83 16.27 18.28 -3.55
CA GLY A 83 14.87 18.19 -3.12
C GLY A 83 13.99 17.23 -3.92
N LYS A 84 14.42 16.73 -5.06
CA LYS A 84 13.71 15.77 -5.92
C LYS A 84 14.10 14.34 -5.59
N ARG A 85 13.17 13.40 -5.80
CA ARG A 85 13.38 11.96 -5.64
C ARG A 85 13.67 11.35 -7.01
N VAL A 86 14.73 10.56 -7.10
CA VAL A 86 15.18 9.92 -8.33
C VAL A 86 15.41 8.44 -8.05
N LYS A 87 15.00 7.58 -8.98
CA LYS A 87 15.26 6.15 -8.93
C LYS A 87 16.70 5.89 -9.39
N VAL A 88 17.42 5.05 -8.67
CA VAL A 88 18.80 4.69 -8.98
C VAL A 88 18.96 3.18 -8.92
N ASN A 89 19.52 2.60 -9.99
CA ASN A 89 19.99 1.22 -9.99
C ASN A 89 21.49 1.26 -9.70
N SER A 90 21.87 0.99 -8.45
CA SER A 90 23.28 0.98 -8.03
C SER A 90 23.90 -0.38 -8.25
N LYS A 91 25.14 -0.43 -8.72
CA LYS A 91 25.96 -1.65 -8.79
C LYS A 91 26.53 -2.04 -7.42
N GLU A 92 26.73 -1.08 -6.53
CA GLU A 92 27.18 -1.27 -5.16
C GLU A 92 26.01 -1.08 -4.19
N ASN A 93 26.00 -1.80 -3.09
CA ASN A 93 24.95 -1.69 -2.06
C ASN A 93 25.07 -0.35 -1.33
N LEU A 94 24.21 0.60 -1.70
CA LEU A 94 24.04 1.87 -0.99
C LEU A 94 22.98 1.67 0.10
N GLU A 95 23.36 1.94 1.34
CA GLU A 95 22.46 1.83 2.51
C GLU A 95 21.66 3.12 2.74
N LEU A 96 20.54 3.00 3.45
CA LEU A 96 19.71 4.14 3.83
C LEU A 96 20.52 5.22 4.56
N GLY A 97 20.43 6.45 4.08
CA GLY A 97 21.15 7.59 4.64
C GLY A 97 22.54 7.80 4.06
N ASP A 98 23.06 6.87 3.25
CA ASP A 98 24.36 7.05 2.61
C ASP A 98 24.34 8.23 1.65
N ARG A 99 25.50 8.92 1.60
CA ARG A 99 25.77 9.97 0.63
C ARG A 99 26.78 9.47 -0.37
N ALA A 100 26.49 9.67 -1.64
CA ALA A 100 27.40 9.33 -2.70
C ALA A 100 27.52 10.47 -3.72
N LYS A 101 28.73 10.70 -4.24
CA LYS A 101 28.93 11.50 -5.44
C LYS A 101 28.81 10.56 -6.63
N ILE A 102 27.90 10.86 -7.53
CA ILE A 102 27.62 10.01 -8.69
C ILE A 102 27.70 10.82 -9.98
N SER A 103 28.10 10.15 -11.05
CA SER A 103 27.97 10.61 -12.42
C SER A 103 27.21 9.56 -13.22
N GLY A 104 26.42 10.01 -14.19
CA GLY A 104 25.63 9.12 -15.02
C GLY A 104 24.64 9.87 -15.90
N VAL A 105 23.72 9.13 -16.49
CA VAL A 105 22.71 9.66 -17.41
C VAL A 105 21.36 9.69 -16.71
N PHE A 106 20.70 10.84 -16.74
CA PHE A 106 19.35 11.03 -16.20
C PHE A 106 18.31 10.80 -17.31
N LYS A 107 17.35 9.92 -17.03
CA LYS A 107 16.18 9.68 -17.87
C LYS A 107 14.94 10.15 -17.14
N LYS A 108 14.14 11.00 -17.75
CA LYS A 108 12.86 11.44 -17.19
C LYS A 108 11.88 10.27 -17.21
N ASP A 109 11.52 9.76 -16.02
CA ASP A 109 10.57 8.68 -15.80
C ASP A 109 9.79 8.98 -14.52
N ILE A 110 8.60 9.58 -14.68
CA ILE A 110 7.79 10.01 -13.54
C ILE A 110 6.99 8.83 -13.01
N ASN A 111 7.36 8.39 -11.81
CA ASN A 111 6.55 7.42 -11.06
C ASN A 111 5.87 8.12 -9.89
N LYS A 112 4.54 8.29 -9.99
CA LYS A 112 3.73 8.98 -8.98
C LYS A 112 3.61 8.16 -7.68
N GLU A 113 3.64 6.83 -7.77
CA GLU A 113 3.59 5.95 -6.60
C GLU A 113 4.83 6.12 -5.73
N ASP A 114 6.03 6.12 -6.29
CA ASP A 114 7.28 6.33 -5.55
C ASP A 114 7.62 7.81 -5.33
N GLY A 115 6.90 8.70 -6.00
CA GLY A 115 7.17 10.15 -5.99
C GLY A 115 8.51 10.48 -6.68
N THR A 116 8.96 9.62 -7.59
CA THR A 116 10.20 9.85 -8.34
C THR A 116 9.93 10.61 -9.63
N VAL A 117 10.88 11.46 -10.00
CA VAL A 117 10.79 12.32 -11.17
C VAL A 117 11.58 11.79 -12.37
N GLY A 118 12.36 10.74 -12.15
CA GLY A 118 13.14 10.09 -13.19
C GLY A 118 14.00 8.96 -12.63
N ALA A 119 14.70 8.29 -13.53
CA ALA A 119 15.69 7.26 -13.25
C ALA A 119 17.08 7.74 -13.61
N LEU A 120 18.08 7.31 -12.87
CA LEU A 120 19.48 7.65 -13.07
C LEU A 120 20.28 6.38 -13.26
N GLU A 121 20.93 6.27 -14.40
CA GLU A 121 21.85 5.18 -14.71
C GLU A 121 23.25 5.63 -14.29
N ILE A 122 23.83 4.94 -13.30
CA ILE A 122 25.14 5.30 -12.72
C ILE A 122 26.25 4.75 -13.61
N GLU A 123 27.18 5.63 -14.01
CA GLU A 123 28.44 5.28 -14.64
C GLU A 123 29.56 5.13 -13.60
N ASN A 124 29.70 6.14 -12.72
CA ASN A 124 30.66 6.15 -11.63
C ASN A 124 29.99 6.57 -10.32
N GLN A 125 30.42 5.93 -9.22
CA GLN A 125 29.98 6.30 -7.88
C GLN A 125 31.15 6.31 -6.90
N LYS A 126 31.10 7.24 -5.94
CA LYS A 126 32.02 7.33 -4.81
C LYS A 126 31.21 7.62 -3.55
N VAL A 127 31.17 6.65 -2.65
CA VAL A 127 30.52 6.82 -1.36
C VAL A 127 31.29 7.85 -0.53
N LEU A 128 30.56 8.76 0.10
CA LEU A 128 31.09 9.82 0.96
C LEU A 128 30.93 9.44 2.43
N ASN A 129 31.67 10.12 3.30
CA ASN A 129 31.51 9.94 4.75
C ASN A 129 30.08 10.18 5.20
N LYS A 130 29.61 9.35 6.12
CA LYS A 130 28.27 9.43 6.71
C LYS A 130 28.15 10.73 7.50
N ASP A 131 27.03 11.41 7.32
CA ASP A 131 26.66 12.56 8.13
C ASP A 131 25.81 12.14 9.36
N ILE A 132 25.30 13.08 10.12
CA ILE A 132 24.51 12.85 11.34
C ILE A 132 23.34 11.88 11.05
N LEU A 133 22.60 12.05 9.94
CA LEU A 133 21.49 11.18 9.58
C LEU A 133 21.97 9.76 9.20
N GLY A 134 23.06 9.66 8.42
CA GLY A 134 23.67 8.37 8.12
C GLY A 134 24.13 7.63 9.38
N ASN A 135 24.71 8.35 10.35
CA ASN A 135 25.12 7.77 11.62
C ASN A 135 23.92 7.29 12.45
N ILE A 136 22.80 8.04 12.47
CA ILE A 136 21.56 7.63 13.11
C ILE A 136 21.05 6.32 12.50
N TYR A 137 21.07 6.18 11.19
CA TYR A 137 20.67 4.94 10.53
C TYR A 137 21.65 3.78 10.76
N CYS A 138 22.94 4.05 10.92
CA CYS A 138 23.92 3.04 11.30
C CYS A 138 23.65 2.41 12.68
N ILE A 139 23.08 3.16 13.64
CA ILE A 139 22.72 2.63 14.95
C ILE A 139 21.82 1.40 14.82
N ARG A 140 20.84 1.42 13.90
CA ARG A 140 19.95 0.28 13.66
C ARG A 140 20.70 -0.99 13.28
N LYS A 141 21.66 -0.88 12.37
CA LYS A 141 22.52 -2.00 11.93
C LYS A 141 23.41 -2.52 13.05
N THR A 142 23.99 -1.61 13.84
CA THR A 142 24.82 -1.98 14.99
C THR A 142 24.00 -2.75 16.04
N VAL A 143 22.79 -2.26 16.36
CA VAL A 143 21.90 -2.94 17.33
C VAL A 143 21.42 -4.28 16.76
N TYR A 144 21.06 -4.35 15.48
CA TYR A 144 20.72 -5.61 14.82
C TYR A 144 21.84 -6.64 14.94
N ASN A 145 23.11 -6.26 14.69
CA ASN A 145 24.24 -7.18 14.78
C ASN A 145 24.40 -7.71 16.20
N LYS A 146 24.27 -6.87 17.23
CA LYS A 146 24.30 -7.31 18.64
C LYS A 146 23.12 -8.25 18.97
N LEU A 147 21.92 -7.93 18.50
CA LEU A 147 20.76 -8.82 18.69
C LEU A 147 20.96 -10.15 17.97
N LYS A 148 21.61 -10.15 16.80
CA LYS A 148 21.91 -11.36 16.02
C LYS A 148 22.82 -12.32 16.77
N GLU A 149 23.79 -11.82 17.53
CA GLU A 149 24.67 -12.65 18.37
C GLU A 149 23.89 -13.40 19.45
N ASN A 150 22.88 -12.75 20.07
CA ASN A 150 22.12 -13.35 21.19
C ASN A 150 20.87 -14.11 20.75
N LEU A 151 20.19 -13.68 19.68
CA LEU A 151 18.86 -14.19 19.27
C LEU A 151 18.92 -15.08 18.02
N GLY A 152 20.03 -15.05 17.27
CA GLY A 152 20.13 -15.61 15.91
C GLY A 152 19.53 -14.68 14.84
N GLN A 153 19.78 -14.98 13.57
CA GLN A 153 19.51 -14.08 12.44
C GLN A 153 18.02 -13.78 12.25
N ARG A 154 17.14 -14.80 12.21
CA ARG A 154 15.69 -14.66 11.97
C ARG A 154 15.04 -13.81 13.07
N LYS A 155 15.25 -14.18 14.34
CA LYS A 155 14.62 -13.50 15.48
C LYS A 155 15.11 -12.06 15.64
N ALA A 156 16.43 -11.82 15.45
CA ALA A 156 16.99 -10.48 15.44
C ALA A 156 16.40 -9.60 14.32
N ALA A 157 16.20 -10.17 13.13
CA ALA A 157 15.57 -9.46 12.01
C ALA A 157 14.12 -9.10 12.31
N LEU A 158 13.37 -10.02 12.94
CA LEU A 158 11.99 -9.76 13.36
C LEU A 158 11.92 -8.62 14.39
N VAL A 159 12.71 -8.67 15.47
CA VAL A 159 12.76 -7.60 16.49
C VAL A 159 13.16 -6.28 15.88
N SER A 160 14.18 -6.27 15.03
CA SER A 160 14.71 -5.05 14.41
C SER A 160 13.69 -4.38 13.48
N SER A 161 12.96 -5.20 12.74
CA SER A 161 11.85 -4.72 11.89
C SER A 161 10.71 -4.12 12.72
N LEU A 162 10.27 -4.84 13.75
CA LEU A 162 9.19 -4.43 14.63
C LEU A 162 9.55 -3.18 15.44
N SER A 163 10.76 -3.10 16.02
CA SER A 163 11.08 -2.05 16.98
C SER A 163 11.56 -0.75 16.32
N PHE A 164 12.45 -0.81 15.35
CA PHE A 164 13.07 0.36 14.73
C PHE A 164 13.09 0.37 13.20
N GLY A 165 12.27 -0.49 12.56
CA GLY A 165 12.02 -0.46 11.13
C GLY A 165 13.19 -0.91 10.26
N TYR A 166 14.11 -1.73 10.79
CA TYR A 166 15.19 -2.33 10.03
C TYR A 166 14.77 -3.71 9.52
N SER A 167 14.25 -3.76 8.30
CA SER A 167 13.57 -4.94 7.73
C SER A 167 14.36 -5.61 6.59
N GLU A 168 15.63 -5.29 6.42
CA GLU A 168 16.49 -5.81 5.34
C GLU A 168 16.61 -7.34 5.38
N PHE A 169 16.75 -7.92 6.58
CA PHE A 169 16.94 -9.36 6.78
C PHE A 169 15.66 -10.09 7.23
N LEU A 170 14.51 -9.42 7.17
CA LEU A 170 13.25 -10.02 7.60
C LEU A 170 12.80 -11.12 6.63
N ASP A 171 12.57 -12.31 7.18
CA ASP A 171 12.17 -13.50 6.44
C ASP A 171 10.83 -13.32 5.71
N THR A 172 10.70 -13.98 4.57
CA THR A 172 9.47 -14.00 3.80
C THR A 172 8.39 -14.83 4.47
N GLU A 173 8.75 -15.91 5.18
CA GLU A 173 7.82 -16.73 5.95
C GLU A 173 7.18 -15.93 7.07
N ASP A 174 7.96 -15.21 7.88
CA ASP A 174 7.43 -14.34 8.95
C ASP A 174 6.43 -13.30 8.40
N LYS A 175 6.68 -12.78 7.19
CA LYS A 175 5.74 -11.84 6.52
C LYS A 175 4.45 -12.52 6.09
N GLU A 176 4.54 -13.74 5.57
CA GLU A 176 3.38 -14.51 5.10
C GLU A 176 2.51 -14.94 6.28
N ASP A 177 3.10 -15.42 7.37
CA ASP A 177 2.38 -15.79 8.58
C ASP A 177 1.61 -14.61 9.17
N MET A 178 2.26 -13.46 9.31
CA MET A 178 1.59 -12.25 9.78
C MET A 178 0.53 -11.71 8.81
N ARG A 179 0.70 -11.95 7.49
CA ARG A 179 -0.32 -11.63 6.49
C ARG A 179 -1.54 -12.55 6.65
N ASN A 180 -1.32 -13.85 6.81
CA ASN A 180 -2.38 -14.84 6.97
C ASN A 180 -3.20 -14.58 8.24
N LEU A 181 -2.57 -14.11 9.31
CA LEU A 181 -3.23 -13.68 10.53
C LEU A 181 -3.82 -12.26 10.46
N GLY A 182 -3.64 -11.53 9.35
CA GLY A 182 -4.15 -10.17 9.16
C GLY A 182 -3.44 -9.09 9.98
N ILE A 183 -2.27 -9.39 10.54
CA ILE A 183 -1.47 -8.50 11.40
C ILE A 183 -0.19 -7.98 10.73
N ILE A 184 -0.06 -8.13 9.41
CA ILE A 184 1.12 -7.67 8.65
C ILE A 184 1.44 -6.19 8.86
N HIS A 185 0.43 -5.38 9.19
CA HIS A 185 0.59 -3.96 9.50
C HIS A 185 1.45 -3.69 10.76
N ALA A 186 1.65 -4.69 11.62
CA ALA A 186 2.51 -4.60 12.79
C ALA A 186 4.02 -4.69 12.45
N ILE A 187 4.40 -5.34 11.33
CA ILE A 187 5.80 -5.47 10.90
C ILE A 187 6.42 -4.10 10.57
N SER A 188 5.65 -3.22 9.95
CA SER A 188 6.15 -1.87 9.67
C SER A 188 5.93 -0.96 10.86
N VAL A 189 6.88 -0.07 11.14
CA VAL A 189 6.72 0.91 12.21
C VAL A 189 5.47 1.75 11.97
N SER A 190 4.51 1.58 12.87
CA SER A 190 3.16 2.16 12.76
C SER A 190 2.93 3.30 13.75
N GLY A 191 1.77 3.94 13.64
CA GLY A 191 1.34 4.95 14.61
C GLY A 191 1.20 4.39 16.03
N LEU A 192 0.92 3.09 16.17
CA LEU A 192 0.87 2.43 17.47
C LEU A 192 2.23 2.44 18.17
N HIS A 193 3.31 2.13 17.46
CA HIS A 193 4.68 2.16 17.97
C HIS A 193 5.04 3.54 18.53
N VAL A 194 4.78 4.60 17.76
CA VAL A 194 5.04 5.98 18.21
C VAL A 194 4.21 6.34 19.45
N SER A 195 2.94 5.88 19.49
CA SER A 195 2.06 6.13 20.64
C SER A 195 2.52 5.39 21.90
N ILE A 196 2.94 4.14 21.79
CA ILE A 196 3.48 3.34 22.91
C ILE A 196 4.73 4.00 23.46
N ILE A 197 5.68 4.36 22.59
CA ILE A 197 6.93 5.01 23.01
C ILE A 197 6.65 6.37 23.64
N PHE A 198 5.79 7.19 23.02
CA PHE A 198 5.41 8.47 23.58
C PHE A 198 4.79 8.34 24.99
N LEU A 199 3.87 7.39 25.19
CA LEU A 199 3.21 7.19 26.49
C LEU A 199 4.19 6.72 27.55
N SER A 200 5.12 5.81 27.20
CA SER A 200 6.18 5.34 28.09
C SER A 200 7.12 6.48 28.48
N LEU A 201 7.59 7.25 27.50
CA LEU A 201 8.47 8.40 27.74
C LEU A 201 7.77 9.53 28.50
N LYS A 202 6.48 9.77 28.23
CA LYS A 202 5.69 10.77 28.95
C LYS A 202 5.57 10.46 30.44
N LYS A 203 5.43 9.18 30.78
CA LYS A 203 5.38 8.71 32.18
C LYS A 203 6.70 8.94 32.91
N LEU A 204 7.84 8.78 32.21
CA LEU A 204 9.18 8.90 32.78
C LEU A 204 9.71 10.34 32.80
N PHE A 205 9.56 11.08 31.72
CA PHE A 205 10.23 12.35 31.47
C PHE A 205 9.28 13.55 31.27
N GLY A 206 7.97 13.31 31.35
CA GLY A 206 6.96 14.35 31.12
C GLY A 206 6.71 14.64 29.63
N ASN A 207 5.72 15.51 29.37
CA ASN A 207 5.14 15.69 28.04
C ASN A 207 6.11 16.29 26.99
N LYS A 208 6.88 17.33 27.39
CA LYS A 208 7.78 18.05 26.46
C LYS A 208 8.92 17.16 25.97
N PHE A 209 9.61 16.50 26.90
CA PHE A 209 10.71 15.58 26.56
C PHE A 209 10.21 14.37 25.77
N ALA A 210 9.04 13.82 26.11
CA ALA A 210 8.44 12.72 25.37
C ALA A 210 8.19 13.07 23.89
N ILE A 211 7.74 14.29 23.59
CA ILE A 211 7.56 14.74 22.19
C ILE A 211 8.91 14.77 21.45
N VAL A 212 9.94 15.36 22.06
CA VAL A 212 11.27 15.46 21.42
C VAL A 212 11.86 14.07 21.16
N LEU A 213 11.82 13.19 22.16
CA LEU A 213 12.33 11.83 22.02
C LEU A 213 11.52 10.99 21.01
N SER A 214 10.19 11.19 20.96
CA SER A 214 9.35 10.54 19.94
C SER A 214 9.66 11.08 18.54
N CYS A 215 10.01 12.35 18.39
CA CYS A 215 10.48 12.91 17.11
C CYS A 215 11.79 12.26 16.67
N LEU A 216 12.76 12.11 17.59
CA LEU A 216 14.02 11.40 17.30
C LEU A 216 13.79 9.95 16.92
N TYR A 217 12.85 9.27 17.60
CA TYR A 217 12.46 7.90 17.23
C TYR A 217 11.86 7.82 15.82
N VAL A 218 10.97 8.74 15.45
CA VAL A 218 10.39 8.78 14.08
C VAL A 218 11.49 9.02 13.03
N ILE A 219 12.49 9.86 13.32
CA ILE A 219 13.65 10.08 12.44
C ILE A 219 14.47 8.78 12.33
N LEU A 220 14.77 8.15 13.44
CA LEU A 220 15.49 6.89 13.49
C LEU A 220 14.82 5.80 12.64
N THR A 221 13.49 5.72 12.64
CA THR A 221 12.73 4.72 11.87
C THR A 221 12.60 5.04 10.37
N GLY A 222 13.16 6.14 9.86
CA GLY A 222 13.09 6.52 8.45
C GLY A 222 11.86 7.34 8.05
N VAL A 223 11.16 7.94 9.01
CA VAL A 223 10.01 8.85 8.79
C VAL A 223 8.88 8.21 7.94
N PRO A 224 8.38 7.00 8.28
CA PRO A 224 7.23 6.43 7.59
C PRO A 224 5.97 7.28 7.80
N PHE A 225 5.06 7.27 6.81
CA PHE A 225 3.84 8.11 6.84
C PHE A 225 2.95 7.86 8.05
N SER A 226 2.84 6.60 8.49
CA SER A 226 2.07 6.20 9.67
C SER A 226 2.62 6.80 10.96
N SER A 227 3.95 6.75 11.12
CA SER A 227 4.64 7.31 12.29
C SER A 227 4.61 8.84 12.29
N LEU A 228 4.80 9.47 11.13
CA LEU A 228 4.73 10.92 10.99
C LEU A 228 3.33 11.47 11.31
N ARG A 229 2.26 10.81 10.80
CA ARG A 229 0.88 11.14 11.15
C ARG A 229 0.66 11.06 12.65
N ALA A 230 1.06 9.95 13.30
CA ALA A 230 0.88 9.75 14.73
C ALA A 230 1.62 10.82 15.54
N LEU A 231 2.86 11.15 15.17
CA LEU A 231 3.64 12.20 15.82
C LEU A 231 2.93 13.56 15.75
N ILE A 232 2.46 13.95 14.55
CA ILE A 232 1.74 15.24 14.39
C ILE A 232 0.46 15.24 15.23
N MET A 233 -0.32 14.16 15.25
CA MET A 233 -1.52 14.05 16.06
C MET A 233 -1.21 14.10 17.56
N ILE A 234 -0.11 13.49 18.02
CA ILE A 234 0.38 13.56 19.41
C ILE A 234 0.74 15.01 19.76
N VAL A 235 1.46 15.70 18.88
CA VAL A 235 1.81 17.12 19.08
C VAL A 235 0.55 17.98 19.19
N CYS A 236 -0.41 17.79 18.27
CA CYS A 236 -1.70 18.51 18.31
C CYS A 236 -2.47 18.26 19.61
N SER A 237 -2.58 16.99 20.02
CA SER A 237 -3.25 16.59 21.27
C SER A 237 -2.57 17.17 22.49
N SER A 238 -1.24 17.09 22.55
CA SER A 238 -0.45 17.65 23.66
C SER A 238 -0.52 19.17 23.72
N SER A 239 -0.51 19.85 22.56
CA SER A 239 -0.65 21.31 22.49
C SER A 239 -2.05 21.75 22.90
N ALA A 240 -3.11 21.02 22.56
CA ALA A 240 -4.47 21.32 22.99
C ALA A 240 -4.59 21.31 24.52
N ILE A 241 -3.99 20.30 25.18
CA ILE A 241 -3.96 20.22 26.65
C ILE A 241 -3.21 21.43 27.24
N SER A 242 -2.04 21.78 26.67
CA SER A 242 -1.24 22.91 27.14
C SER A 242 -1.96 24.25 26.98
N LEU A 243 -2.78 24.39 25.93
CA LEU A 243 -3.60 25.56 25.63
C LEU A 243 -4.97 25.54 26.33
N LYS A 244 -5.23 24.54 27.19
CA LYS A 244 -6.53 24.31 27.86
C LYS A 244 -7.72 24.28 26.91
N LYS A 245 -7.53 23.69 25.71
CA LYS A 245 -8.57 23.51 24.68
C LYS A 245 -8.91 22.03 24.48
N SER A 246 -10.14 21.75 24.07
CA SER A 246 -10.56 20.41 23.70
C SER A 246 -9.87 19.97 22.41
N TYR A 247 -9.34 18.74 22.39
CA TYR A 247 -8.74 18.15 21.19
C TYR A 247 -9.81 17.52 20.30
N ASN A 248 -9.84 17.91 19.03
CA ASN A 248 -10.68 17.26 18.03
C ASN A 248 -9.83 16.30 17.19
N PRO A 249 -10.04 14.95 17.31
CA PRO A 249 -9.26 13.96 16.56
C PRO A 249 -9.38 14.08 15.04
N LEU A 250 -10.56 14.46 14.50
CA LEU A 250 -10.73 14.69 13.07
C LEU A 250 -9.94 15.91 12.60
N GLY A 251 -9.95 16.99 13.37
CA GLY A 251 -9.13 18.17 13.10
C GLY A 251 -7.63 17.84 13.11
N GLY A 252 -7.18 17.08 14.10
CA GLY A 252 -5.78 16.61 14.17
C GLY A 252 -5.39 15.72 13.00
N LEU A 253 -6.28 14.81 12.58
CA LEU A 253 -6.07 13.96 11.40
C LEU A 253 -5.99 14.80 10.11
N SER A 254 -6.90 15.75 9.93
CA SER A 254 -6.92 16.65 8.76
C SER A 254 -5.68 17.52 8.67
N LEU A 255 -5.25 18.09 9.82
CA LEU A 255 -4.02 18.89 9.89
C LEU A 255 -2.79 18.05 9.58
N SER A 256 -2.72 16.82 10.10
CA SER A 256 -1.61 15.91 9.79
C SER A 256 -1.55 15.56 8.31
N ALA A 257 -2.70 15.33 7.66
CA ALA A 257 -2.78 15.10 6.22
C ALA A 257 -2.28 16.31 5.43
N LEU A 258 -2.71 17.51 5.81
CA LEU A 258 -2.29 18.76 5.16
C LEU A 258 -0.77 18.94 5.24
N ILE A 259 -0.20 18.83 6.44
CA ILE A 259 1.25 18.98 6.65
C ILE A 259 2.04 17.96 5.83
N ILE A 260 1.63 16.69 5.87
CA ILE A 260 2.33 15.62 5.14
C ILE A 260 2.27 15.84 3.63
N ILE A 261 1.12 16.25 3.07
CA ILE A 261 0.98 16.49 1.63
C ILE A 261 1.77 17.73 1.19
N LEU A 262 1.85 18.76 2.01
CA LEU A 262 2.68 19.93 1.72
C LEU A 262 4.19 19.58 1.69
N LEU A 263 4.64 18.71 2.61
CA LEU A 263 6.03 18.27 2.68
C LEU A 263 6.39 17.21 1.64
N LYS A 264 5.45 16.31 1.34
CA LYS A 264 5.60 15.15 0.44
C LYS A 264 4.37 15.05 -0.47
N PRO A 265 4.26 15.81 -1.57
CA PRO A 265 3.06 15.85 -2.43
C PRO A 265 2.62 14.49 -2.98
N TYR A 266 3.57 13.57 -3.18
CA TYR A 266 3.34 12.19 -3.61
C TYR A 266 2.71 11.28 -2.53
N ALA A 267 2.62 11.74 -1.28
CA ALA A 267 2.15 10.91 -0.15
C ALA A 267 0.79 10.25 -0.42
N ILE A 268 -0.10 10.95 -1.12
CA ILE A 268 -1.46 10.47 -1.41
C ILE A 268 -1.49 9.20 -2.28
N PHE A 269 -0.44 8.95 -3.07
CA PHE A 269 -0.31 7.75 -3.91
C PHE A 269 0.39 6.59 -3.17
N GLN A 270 0.92 6.84 -1.98
CA GLN A 270 1.60 5.85 -1.16
C GLN A 270 0.61 5.03 -0.34
N LEU A 271 0.67 3.70 -0.48
CA LEU A 271 -0.19 2.78 0.27
C LEU A 271 -0.12 3.00 1.78
N GLY A 272 1.08 3.24 2.30
CA GLY A 272 1.27 3.50 3.73
C GLY A 272 0.52 4.73 4.23
N PHE A 273 0.39 5.79 3.41
CA PHE A 273 -0.43 6.96 3.71
C PHE A 273 -1.92 6.60 3.67
N ILE A 274 -2.38 6.01 2.56
CA ILE A 274 -3.81 5.70 2.35
C ILE A 274 -4.33 4.79 3.46
N LEU A 275 -3.64 3.68 3.74
CA LEU A 275 -4.04 2.72 4.76
C LEU A 275 -3.99 3.32 6.17
N SER A 276 -2.94 4.09 6.49
CA SER A 276 -2.78 4.71 7.80
C SER A 276 -3.87 5.76 8.10
N PHE A 277 -4.15 6.63 7.14
CA PHE A 277 -5.19 7.66 7.29
C PHE A 277 -6.60 7.05 7.25
N GLY A 278 -6.84 6.09 6.37
CA GLY A 278 -8.10 5.35 6.29
C GLY A 278 -8.42 4.62 7.59
N ALA A 279 -7.46 3.86 8.14
CA ALA A 279 -7.62 3.17 9.42
C ALA A 279 -7.97 4.14 10.55
N THR A 280 -7.23 5.25 10.67
CA THR A 280 -7.47 6.21 11.73
C THR A 280 -8.81 6.92 11.59
N LEU A 281 -9.19 7.30 10.37
CA LEU A 281 -10.50 7.87 10.11
C LEU A 281 -11.62 6.91 10.53
N GLY A 282 -11.50 5.64 10.17
CA GLY A 282 -12.47 4.61 10.54
C GLY A 282 -12.55 4.39 12.05
N ILE A 283 -11.41 4.36 12.74
CA ILE A 283 -11.36 4.28 14.21
C ILE A 283 -12.07 5.47 14.84
N ILE A 284 -11.77 6.70 14.41
CA ILE A 284 -12.38 7.92 14.98
C ILE A 284 -13.90 7.93 14.79
N LEU A 285 -14.39 7.50 13.63
CA LEU A 285 -15.81 7.54 13.31
C LEU A 285 -16.64 6.41 13.95
N PHE A 286 -16.07 5.20 14.03
CA PHE A 286 -16.84 4.00 14.32
C PHE A 286 -16.50 3.33 15.64
N SER A 287 -15.25 3.40 16.15
CA SER A 287 -14.83 2.57 17.28
C SER A 287 -15.67 2.78 18.55
N ASN A 288 -15.95 4.03 18.91
CA ASN A 288 -16.78 4.33 20.09
C ASN A 288 -18.22 3.80 19.98
N LYS A 289 -18.80 3.83 18.76
CA LYS A 289 -20.13 3.31 18.52
C LYS A 289 -20.14 1.79 18.62
N ILE A 290 -19.18 1.12 17.97
CA ILE A 290 -19.05 -0.33 17.98
C ILE A 290 -18.79 -0.83 19.40
N SER A 291 -17.88 -0.20 20.16
CA SER A 291 -17.58 -0.58 21.55
C SER A 291 -18.82 -0.49 22.46
N ARG A 292 -19.70 0.49 22.24
CA ARG A 292 -20.98 0.60 22.98
C ARG A 292 -21.94 -0.56 22.68
N TYR A 293 -21.99 -1.05 21.43
CA TYR A 293 -22.82 -2.23 21.09
C TYR A 293 -22.25 -3.51 21.71
N LEU A 294 -20.94 -3.57 21.92
CA LEU A 294 -20.23 -4.72 22.50
C LEU A 294 -20.14 -4.66 24.04
N TYR A 295 -21.00 -3.91 24.72
CA TYR A 295 -20.94 -3.65 26.17
C TYR A 295 -21.01 -4.92 27.06
N LYS A 296 -21.54 -6.03 26.51
CA LYS A 296 -21.60 -7.33 27.21
C LYS A 296 -20.24 -8.05 27.28
N LEU A 297 -19.29 -7.68 26.41
CA LEU A 297 -17.96 -8.28 26.41
C LEU A 297 -17.03 -7.57 27.38
N PRO A 298 -15.99 -8.26 27.88
CA PRO A 298 -14.92 -7.61 28.63
C PRO A 298 -14.37 -6.41 27.89
N LYS A 299 -14.15 -5.29 28.59
CA LYS A 299 -13.80 -3.99 28.01
C LYS A 299 -12.60 -4.06 27.06
N TYR A 300 -11.59 -4.89 27.40
CA TYR A 300 -10.43 -5.10 26.54
C TYR A 300 -10.82 -5.71 25.18
N ILE A 301 -11.59 -6.80 25.20
CA ILE A 301 -12.06 -7.50 23.99
C ILE A 301 -12.95 -6.59 23.15
N ALA A 302 -13.95 -5.94 23.80
CA ALA A 302 -14.86 -5.01 23.13
C ALA A 302 -14.12 -3.86 22.43
N ASN A 303 -13.11 -3.26 23.08
CA ASN A 303 -12.32 -2.19 22.50
C ASN A 303 -11.43 -2.69 21.35
N THR A 304 -10.77 -3.84 21.50
CA THR A 304 -9.90 -4.40 20.44
C THR A 304 -10.73 -4.74 19.20
N ILE A 305 -11.90 -5.36 19.35
CA ILE A 305 -12.81 -5.63 18.23
C ILE A 305 -13.28 -4.32 17.60
N ALA A 306 -13.68 -3.34 18.41
CA ALA A 306 -14.17 -2.05 17.91
C ALA A 306 -13.09 -1.27 17.13
N LEU A 307 -11.85 -1.29 17.60
CA LEU A 307 -10.70 -0.69 16.91
C LEU A 307 -10.41 -1.43 15.59
N SER A 308 -10.40 -2.76 15.61
CA SER A 308 -10.11 -3.59 14.44
C SER A 308 -11.16 -3.42 13.34
N ILE A 309 -12.44 -3.50 13.67
CA ILE A 309 -13.54 -3.30 12.71
C ILE A 309 -13.56 -1.84 12.22
N GLY A 310 -13.38 -0.88 13.14
CA GLY A 310 -13.30 0.53 12.77
C GLY A 310 -12.17 0.81 11.77
N ALA A 311 -10.99 0.25 11.98
CA ALA A 311 -9.86 0.39 11.05
C ALA A 311 -10.18 -0.20 9.68
N GLN A 312 -10.81 -1.39 9.64
CA GLN A 312 -11.14 -2.08 8.39
C GLN A 312 -12.18 -1.33 7.55
N ALA A 313 -13.02 -0.50 8.15
CA ALA A 313 -14.08 0.20 7.43
C ALA A 313 -13.58 0.95 6.17
N PHE A 314 -12.42 1.60 6.22
CA PHE A 314 -11.84 2.30 5.08
C PHE A 314 -10.59 1.63 4.51
N THR A 315 -9.98 0.68 5.21
CA THR A 315 -8.79 -0.01 4.68
C THR A 315 -9.16 -1.22 3.83
N LEU A 316 -10.25 -1.91 4.13
CA LEU A 316 -10.68 -3.11 3.44
C LEU A 316 -10.81 -2.93 1.91
N PRO A 317 -11.46 -1.88 1.37
CA PRO A 317 -11.55 -1.70 -0.09
C PRO A 317 -10.17 -1.50 -0.73
N VAL A 318 -9.25 -0.82 -0.05
CA VAL A 318 -7.87 -0.64 -0.54
C VAL A 318 -7.12 -1.97 -0.53
N MET A 319 -7.28 -2.77 0.53
CA MET A 319 -6.68 -4.11 0.63
C MET A 319 -7.17 -5.01 -0.51
N ILE A 320 -8.48 -5.02 -0.78
CA ILE A 320 -9.07 -5.82 -1.87
C ILE A 320 -8.55 -5.37 -3.24
N ILE A 321 -8.44 -4.06 -3.50
CA ILE A 321 -7.98 -3.54 -4.80
C ILE A 321 -6.50 -3.84 -5.04
N VAL A 322 -5.66 -3.63 -4.02
CA VAL A 322 -4.20 -3.66 -4.17
C VAL A 322 -3.64 -5.06 -3.96
N PHE A 323 -4.04 -5.71 -2.85
CA PHE A 323 -3.48 -7.01 -2.48
C PHE A 323 -4.32 -8.18 -2.96
N LYS A 324 -5.61 -7.93 -3.31
CA LYS A 324 -6.59 -8.95 -3.71
C LYS A 324 -6.83 -10.05 -2.66
N GLU A 325 -6.27 -9.87 -1.48
CA GLU A 325 -6.32 -10.81 -0.36
C GLU A 325 -6.65 -10.06 0.93
N PHE A 326 -7.41 -10.69 1.80
CA PHE A 326 -7.55 -10.25 3.18
C PHE A 326 -7.74 -11.46 4.09
N SER A 327 -7.29 -11.34 5.32
CA SER A 327 -7.44 -12.39 6.32
C SER A 327 -8.74 -12.19 7.09
N MET A 328 -9.51 -13.26 7.26
CA MET A 328 -10.67 -13.27 8.18
C MET A 328 -10.23 -13.37 9.63
N TRP A 329 -9.00 -13.80 9.87
CA TRP A 329 -8.42 -14.02 11.19
C TRP A 329 -7.91 -12.75 11.86
N PHE A 330 -8.03 -11.58 11.20
CA PHE A 330 -7.51 -10.30 11.72
C PHE A 330 -8.01 -9.95 13.12
N LEU A 331 -9.24 -10.36 13.49
CA LEU A 331 -9.77 -10.11 14.83
C LEU A 331 -9.04 -10.94 15.89
N ILE A 332 -8.83 -12.22 15.62
CA ILE A 332 -8.15 -13.15 16.53
C ILE A 332 -6.67 -12.78 16.63
N GLY A 333 -6.01 -12.50 15.49
CA GLY A 333 -4.64 -12.02 15.45
C GLY A 333 -4.46 -10.73 16.27
N ASN A 334 -5.37 -9.77 16.15
CA ASN A 334 -5.31 -8.54 16.93
C ASN A 334 -5.53 -8.75 18.43
N ILE A 335 -6.37 -9.71 18.83
CA ILE A 335 -6.65 -9.97 20.26
C ILE A 335 -5.49 -10.73 20.92
N LEU A 336 -4.95 -11.76 20.25
CA LEU A 336 -3.97 -12.68 20.84
C LEU A 336 -2.52 -12.28 20.56
N VAL A 337 -2.21 -11.87 19.33
CA VAL A 337 -0.82 -11.66 18.89
C VAL A 337 -0.34 -10.23 19.14
N ILE A 338 -1.18 -9.21 18.91
CA ILE A 338 -0.77 -7.81 19.08
C ILE A 338 -0.25 -7.47 20.49
N PRO A 339 -0.80 -7.99 21.61
CA PRO A 339 -0.23 -7.72 22.94
C PRO A 339 1.22 -8.19 23.08
N ILE A 340 1.55 -9.36 22.52
CA ILE A 340 2.92 -9.92 22.56
C ILE A 340 3.84 -9.09 21.67
N LEU A 341 3.38 -8.72 20.46
CA LEU A 341 4.14 -7.83 19.58
C LEU A 341 4.44 -6.49 20.26
N ASN A 342 3.46 -5.91 20.95
CA ASN A 342 3.66 -4.67 21.70
C ASN A 342 4.73 -4.81 22.79
N PHE A 343 4.75 -5.96 23.48
CA PHE A 343 5.78 -6.26 24.49
C PHE A 343 7.17 -6.40 23.83
N ILE A 344 7.28 -7.11 22.71
CA ILE A 344 8.51 -7.24 21.93
C ILE A 344 9.00 -5.87 21.44
N ILE A 345 8.09 -4.99 20.97
CA ILE A 345 8.41 -3.63 20.52
C ILE A 345 9.02 -2.82 21.67
N ILE A 346 8.42 -2.86 22.86
CA ILE A 346 8.92 -2.12 24.03
C ILE A 346 10.30 -2.63 24.41
N LEU A 347 10.47 -3.94 24.54
CA LEU A 347 11.75 -4.56 24.90
C LEU A 347 12.82 -4.31 23.82
N GLY A 348 12.49 -4.43 22.54
CA GLY A 348 13.44 -4.20 21.45
C GLY A 348 13.95 -2.75 21.41
N ASN A 349 13.05 -1.77 21.66
CA ASN A 349 13.45 -0.38 21.80
C ASN A 349 14.28 -0.14 23.08
N LEU A 350 13.97 -0.83 24.17
CA LEU A 350 14.77 -0.79 25.39
C LEU A 350 16.17 -1.36 25.13
N CYS A 351 16.27 -2.52 24.47
CA CYS A 351 17.55 -3.11 24.06
C CYS A 351 18.39 -2.16 23.21
N MET A 352 17.75 -1.39 22.32
CA MET A 352 18.46 -0.39 21.55
C MET A 352 19.10 0.68 22.44
N VAL A 353 18.40 1.17 23.46
CA VAL A 353 18.91 2.20 24.40
C VAL A 353 20.02 1.64 25.28
N ILE A 354 19.87 0.40 25.77
CA ILE A 354 20.83 -0.22 26.70
C ILE A 354 21.94 -1.00 25.99
N SER A 355 21.99 -0.98 24.66
CA SER A 355 22.98 -1.73 23.86
C SER A 355 24.44 -1.42 24.20
N PHE A 356 24.71 -0.35 24.94
CA PHE A 356 26.04 0.02 25.42
C PHE A 356 26.47 -0.69 26.72
N ILE A 357 25.54 -1.37 27.42
CA ILE A 357 25.78 -2.05 28.69
C ILE A 357 25.57 -3.55 28.48
N PRO A 358 26.65 -4.35 28.26
CA PRO A 358 26.52 -5.74 27.83
C PRO A 358 25.68 -6.62 28.78
N SER A 359 25.94 -6.62 30.06
CA SER A 359 25.25 -7.51 31.02
C SER A 359 23.73 -7.25 31.08
N ILE A 360 23.32 -5.97 31.00
CA ILE A 360 21.89 -5.61 30.99
C ILE A 360 21.27 -5.95 29.63
N PHE A 361 22.01 -5.72 28.56
CA PHE A 361 21.57 -6.05 27.19
C PHE A 361 21.33 -7.56 27.04
N ASP A 362 22.23 -8.41 27.56
CA ASP A 362 22.10 -9.86 27.48
C ASP A 362 20.88 -10.37 28.27
N PHE A 363 20.60 -9.81 29.44
CA PHE A 363 19.40 -10.15 30.21
C PHE A 363 18.11 -9.82 29.42
N PHE A 364 18.00 -8.61 28.86
CA PHE A 364 16.81 -8.23 28.10
C PHE A 364 16.72 -8.94 26.75
N SER A 365 17.84 -9.27 26.13
CA SER A 365 17.87 -10.12 24.93
C SER A 365 17.36 -11.53 25.21
N PHE A 366 17.67 -12.10 26.40
CA PHE A 366 17.11 -13.38 26.81
C PHE A 366 15.58 -13.30 27.01
N VAL A 367 15.06 -12.23 27.62
CA VAL A 367 13.61 -12.03 27.78
C VAL A 367 12.94 -11.88 26.41
N LEU A 368 13.58 -11.15 25.47
CA LEU A 368 13.14 -11.05 24.08
C LEU A 368 13.08 -12.41 23.40
N LEU A 369 14.13 -13.23 23.55
CA LEU A 369 14.17 -14.57 22.99
C LEU A 369 12.94 -15.39 23.42
N LYS A 370 12.63 -15.40 24.73
CA LYS A 370 11.47 -16.12 25.27
C LYS A 370 10.13 -15.54 24.79
N SER A 371 10.07 -14.23 24.60
CA SER A 371 8.88 -13.57 24.07
C SER A 371 8.62 -13.92 22.60
N ILE A 372 9.69 -14.10 21.80
CA ILE A 372 9.58 -14.53 20.41
C ILE A 372 9.25 -16.02 20.34
N ASP A 373 9.83 -16.87 21.21
CA ASP A 373 9.46 -18.29 21.30
C ASP A 373 7.95 -18.44 21.57
N LEU A 374 7.40 -17.62 22.46
CA LEU A 374 5.95 -17.59 22.73
C LEU A 374 5.16 -17.09 21.51
N LEU A 375 5.67 -16.09 20.79
CA LEU A 375 5.05 -15.59 19.57
C LEU A 375 5.02 -16.67 18.49
N ASP A 376 6.14 -17.34 18.24
CA ASP A 376 6.28 -18.41 17.25
C ASP A 376 5.30 -19.56 17.57
N TYR A 377 5.24 -19.99 18.85
CA TYR A 377 4.28 -21.00 19.30
C TYR A 377 2.83 -20.61 19.03
N LEU A 378 2.44 -19.37 19.34
CA LEU A 378 1.08 -18.90 19.09
C LEU A 378 0.75 -18.77 17.60
N ILE A 379 1.70 -18.36 16.78
CA ILE A 379 1.52 -18.29 15.33
C ILE A 379 1.32 -19.69 14.77
N GLU A 380 2.12 -20.66 15.19
CA GLU A 380 2.02 -22.06 14.74
C GLU A 380 0.66 -22.68 15.11
N GLU A 381 0.19 -22.50 16.34
CA GLU A 381 -1.13 -22.96 16.78
C GLU A 381 -2.26 -22.30 15.98
N LEU A 382 -2.17 -20.98 15.74
CA LEU A 382 -3.17 -20.26 14.97
C LEU A 382 -3.10 -20.60 13.47
N TYR A 383 -1.93 -20.96 12.95
CA TYR A 383 -1.75 -21.31 11.54
C TYR A 383 -2.53 -22.57 11.15
N ALA A 384 -2.65 -23.53 12.06
CA ALA A 384 -3.46 -24.74 11.84
C ALA A 384 -4.91 -24.42 11.49
N PHE A 385 -5.42 -23.29 11.97
CA PHE A 385 -6.79 -22.80 11.69
C PHE A 385 -6.84 -21.73 10.59
N SER A 386 -5.74 -20.97 10.35
CA SER A 386 -5.72 -19.75 9.54
C SER A 386 -5.41 -19.94 8.05
N ASN A 387 -5.29 -21.17 7.57
CA ASN A 387 -4.80 -21.50 6.22
C ASN A 387 -5.71 -21.01 5.06
N THR A 388 -6.56 -20.01 5.32
CA THR A 388 -7.48 -19.44 4.33
C THR A 388 -7.41 -17.92 4.31
N SER A 389 -6.41 -17.36 3.61
CA SER A 389 -6.56 -16.00 3.13
C SER A 389 -7.72 -15.96 2.12
N PHE A 390 -8.66 -15.05 2.35
CA PHE A 390 -9.78 -14.88 1.43
C PHE A 390 -9.29 -14.12 0.20
N ILE A 391 -9.11 -14.86 -0.91
CA ILE A 391 -8.75 -14.27 -2.20
C ILE A 391 -10.00 -13.62 -2.79
N SER A 392 -9.93 -12.34 -3.13
CA SER A 392 -11.08 -11.56 -3.55
C SER A 392 -10.87 -10.89 -4.92
N HIS A 393 -11.96 -10.75 -5.64
CA HIS A 393 -11.99 -9.98 -6.88
C HIS A 393 -12.14 -8.48 -6.61
N LYS A 394 -11.48 -7.63 -7.40
CA LYS A 394 -11.50 -6.16 -7.25
C LYS A 394 -12.91 -5.56 -7.19
N SER A 395 -13.88 -6.18 -7.84
CA SER A 395 -15.27 -5.72 -7.86
C SER A 395 -15.95 -5.74 -6.49
N LEU A 396 -15.51 -6.59 -5.56
CA LEU A 396 -16.01 -6.57 -4.18
C LEU A 396 -15.74 -5.22 -3.50
N ALA A 397 -14.63 -4.57 -3.83
CA ALA A 397 -14.31 -3.24 -3.30
C ALA A 397 -15.35 -2.20 -3.75
N LEU A 398 -15.80 -2.25 -5.01
CA LEU A 398 -16.82 -1.34 -5.54
C LEU A 398 -18.17 -1.54 -4.83
N ILE A 399 -18.58 -2.80 -4.63
CA ILE A 399 -19.81 -3.13 -3.89
C ILE A 399 -19.71 -2.64 -2.45
N TYR A 400 -18.57 -2.89 -1.78
CA TYR A 400 -18.32 -2.44 -0.41
C TYR A 400 -18.34 -0.91 -0.30
N MET A 401 -17.69 -0.19 -1.24
CA MET A 401 -17.72 1.28 -1.29
C MET A 401 -19.15 1.81 -1.49
N SER A 402 -19.94 1.16 -2.34
CA SER A 402 -21.35 1.53 -2.54
C SER A 402 -22.18 1.33 -1.27
N MET A 403 -21.88 0.28 -0.47
CA MET A 403 -22.50 0.07 0.85
C MET A 403 -22.13 1.18 1.84
N LEU A 404 -20.88 1.60 1.90
CA LEU A 404 -20.45 2.70 2.78
C LEU A 404 -21.13 4.03 2.40
N ILE A 405 -21.19 4.33 1.10
CA ILE A 405 -21.86 5.52 0.58
C ILE A 405 -23.37 5.47 0.92
N SER A 406 -24.01 4.34 0.68
CA SER A 406 -25.42 4.11 1.01
C SER A 406 -25.69 4.32 2.50
N PHE A 407 -24.86 3.73 3.36
CA PHE A 407 -24.95 3.89 4.82
C PHE A 407 -24.86 5.36 5.23
N TYR A 408 -23.94 6.13 4.66
CA TYR A 408 -23.81 7.55 4.94
C TYR A 408 -25.06 8.33 4.57
N PHE A 409 -25.63 8.12 3.37
CA PHE A 409 -26.84 8.84 2.94
C PHE A 409 -28.10 8.41 3.69
N ILE A 410 -28.24 7.13 4.05
CA ILE A 410 -29.33 6.65 4.90
C ILE A 410 -29.24 7.30 6.27
N TRP A 411 -28.05 7.41 6.84
CA TRP A 411 -27.83 8.11 8.12
C TRP A 411 -28.19 9.59 8.06
N LYS A 412 -28.00 10.24 6.90
CA LYS A 412 -28.46 11.60 6.61
C LYS A 412 -29.98 11.72 6.35
N GLY A 413 -30.74 10.63 6.41
CA GLY A 413 -32.20 10.61 6.21
C GLY A 413 -32.66 10.23 4.78
N HIS A 414 -31.74 10.02 3.84
CA HIS A 414 -32.06 9.66 2.46
C HIS A 414 -32.25 8.16 2.28
N LYS A 415 -33.37 7.62 2.75
CA LYS A 415 -33.67 6.17 2.75
C LYS A 415 -33.61 5.50 1.37
N LYS A 416 -33.84 6.23 0.29
CA LYS A 416 -33.79 5.71 -1.11
C LYS A 416 -32.40 5.16 -1.50
N PHE A 417 -31.33 5.59 -0.83
CA PHE A 417 -29.99 5.10 -1.10
C PHE A 417 -29.77 3.63 -0.71
N ILE A 418 -30.73 2.96 -0.08
CA ILE A 418 -30.66 1.51 0.19
C ILE A 418 -30.59 0.69 -1.11
N THR A 419 -31.11 1.21 -2.22
CA THR A 419 -31.05 0.56 -3.53
C THR A 419 -29.69 0.67 -4.21
N PHE A 420 -28.84 1.62 -3.79
CA PHE A 420 -27.54 1.88 -4.44
C PHE A 420 -26.58 0.69 -4.43
N PRO A 421 -26.37 -0.06 -3.32
CA PRO A 421 -25.56 -1.28 -3.33
C PRO A 421 -26.14 -2.37 -4.23
N ILE A 422 -27.46 -2.48 -4.31
CA ILE A 422 -28.15 -3.47 -5.15
C ILE A 422 -27.88 -3.17 -6.63
N ILE A 423 -28.05 -1.91 -7.04
CA ILE A 423 -27.76 -1.47 -8.40
C ILE A 423 -26.27 -1.68 -8.72
N SER A 424 -25.37 -1.32 -7.80
CA SER A 424 -23.94 -1.54 -7.93
C SER A 424 -23.61 -3.03 -8.11
N PHE A 425 -24.24 -3.92 -7.35
CA PHE A 425 -24.06 -5.35 -7.48
C PHE A 425 -24.48 -5.87 -8.87
N PHE A 426 -25.65 -5.46 -9.37
CA PHE A 426 -26.10 -5.86 -10.70
C PHE A 426 -25.20 -5.31 -11.81
N CYS A 427 -24.81 -4.02 -11.76
CA CYS A 427 -23.90 -3.42 -12.72
C CYS A 427 -22.54 -4.14 -12.75
N VAL A 428 -21.99 -4.43 -11.59
CA VAL A 428 -20.74 -5.17 -11.44
C VAL A 428 -20.88 -6.61 -11.98
N SER A 429 -22.00 -7.28 -11.68
CA SER A 429 -22.25 -8.64 -12.16
C SER A 429 -22.37 -8.69 -13.68
N ILE A 430 -23.08 -7.76 -14.31
CA ILE A 430 -23.16 -7.66 -15.77
C ILE A 430 -21.78 -7.39 -16.39
N PHE A 431 -20.97 -6.56 -15.76
CA PHE A 431 -19.61 -6.26 -16.24
C PHE A 431 -18.67 -7.47 -16.14
N ILE A 432 -18.75 -8.23 -15.04
CA ILE A 432 -17.93 -9.44 -14.80
C ILE A 432 -18.37 -10.57 -15.71
N TYR A 433 -19.65 -10.88 -15.72
CA TYR A 433 -20.25 -11.98 -16.47
C TYR A 433 -20.83 -11.48 -17.80
N SER A 434 -19.98 -10.76 -18.55
CA SER A 434 -20.35 -10.16 -19.84
C SER A 434 -21.07 -11.17 -20.75
N PRO A 435 -22.21 -10.81 -21.37
CA PRO A 435 -22.83 -11.61 -22.40
C PRO A 435 -22.00 -11.66 -23.68
N PHE A 436 -21.11 -10.68 -23.88
CA PHE A 436 -20.23 -10.56 -25.03
C PHE A 436 -18.91 -11.30 -24.79
N LEU A 437 -18.30 -11.75 -25.87
CA LEU A 437 -16.99 -12.37 -25.82
C LEU A 437 -15.94 -11.31 -25.49
N LYS A 438 -15.23 -11.55 -24.38
CA LYS A 438 -14.24 -10.64 -23.83
C LYS A 438 -12.96 -11.40 -23.50
N PHE A 439 -11.81 -10.81 -23.84
CA PHE A 439 -10.50 -11.27 -23.42
C PHE A 439 -9.81 -10.19 -22.59
N ASP A 440 -9.46 -10.50 -21.37
CA ASP A 440 -8.68 -9.63 -20.49
C ASP A 440 -7.25 -10.19 -20.38
N TYR A 441 -6.24 -9.33 -20.46
CA TYR A 441 -4.85 -9.74 -20.28
C TYR A 441 -4.51 -9.91 -18.80
N LEU A 442 -3.94 -11.05 -18.45
CA LEU A 442 -3.43 -11.34 -17.12
C LEU A 442 -1.90 -11.14 -17.09
N ARG A 443 -1.43 -10.19 -16.28
CA ARG A 443 0.01 -9.85 -16.18
C ARG A 443 0.90 -11.03 -15.79
N GLU A 444 0.37 -12.02 -15.10
CA GLU A 444 1.05 -13.24 -14.71
C GLU A 444 1.30 -14.18 -15.91
N GLY A 445 0.69 -13.87 -17.05
CA GLY A 445 0.88 -14.53 -18.34
C GLY A 445 -0.24 -15.48 -18.71
N GLY A 446 -1.26 -14.94 -19.32
CA GLY A 446 -2.42 -15.66 -19.82
C GLY A 446 -3.51 -14.70 -20.24
N LEU A 447 -4.61 -15.25 -20.69
CA LEU A 447 -5.81 -14.53 -21.07
C LEU A 447 -6.99 -15.03 -20.24
N LEU A 448 -7.82 -14.12 -19.76
CA LEU A 448 -9.11 -14.43 -19.17
C LEU A 448 -10.18 -14.30 -20.25
N LEU A 449 -10.73 -15.40 -20.64
CA LEU A 449 -11.86 -15.50 -21.57
C LEU A 449 -13.16 -15.39 -20.78
N SER A 450 -14.01 -14.44 -21.12
CA SER A 450 -15.37 -14.31 -20.57
C SER A 450 -16.37 -14.37 -21.71
N TYR A 451 -17.31 -15.31 -21.64
CA TYR A 451 -18.34 -15.49 -22.67
C TYR A 451 -19.59 -16.13 -22.08
N ARG A 452 -20.77 -15.53 -22.31
CA ARG A 452 -22.09 -16.03 -21.85
C ARG A 452 -22.14 -16.39 -20.36
N GLY A 453 -21.46 -15.60 -19.53
CA GLY A 453 -21.42 -15.83 -18.09
C GLY A 453 -20.37 -16.83 -17.60
N GLU A 454 -19.67 -17.51 -18.49
CA GLU A 454 -18.54 -18.36 -18.14
C GLU A 454 -17.23 -17.60 -18.24
N ARG A 455 -16.33 -17.90 -17.30
CA ARG A 455 -14.98 -17.31 -17.26
C ARG A 455 -13.95 -18.40 -17.19
N THR A 456 -13.07 -18.42 -18.19
CA THR A 456 -12.02 -19.43 -18.36
C THR A 456 -10.67 -18.77 -18.47
N ILE A 457 -9.70 -19.23 -17.67
CA ILE A 457 -8.32 -18.79 -17.77
C ILE A 457 -7.61 -19.66 -18.80
N VAL A 458 -6.98 -19.01 -19.78
CA VAL A 458 -6.18 -19.69 -20.80
C VAL A 458 -4.73 -19.26 -20.63
N THR A 459 -3.83 -20.20 -20.35
CA THR A 459 -2.41 -19.90 -20.15
C THR A 459 -1.51 -20.98 -20.71
N ASN A 460 -0.36 -20.55 -21.25
CA ASN A 460 0.69 -21.44 -21.74
C ASN A 460 1.89 -21.51 -20.76
N LYS A 461 1.80 -20.89 -19.59
CA LYS A 461 2.83 -20.95 -18.56
C LYS A 461 2.54 -22.06 -17.55
N ARG A 462 3.55 -22.88 -17.23
CA ARG A 462 3.44 -24.01 -16.27
C ARG A 462 3.60 -23.60 -14.81
N ASN A 463 4.39 -22.57 -14.53
CA ASN A 463 4.73 -22.16 -13.15
C ASN A 463 3.82 -21.02 -12.63
N ILE A 464 2.51 -21.23 -12.67
CA ILE A 464 1.52 -20.27 -12.15
C ILE A 464 0.59 -21.00 -11.19
N ASP A 465 0.31 -20.40 -10.05
CA ASP A 465 -0.75 -20.87 -9.15
C ASP A 465 -2.14 -20.59 -9.76
N ILE A 466 -2.64 -21.61 -10.47
CA ILE A 466 -3.93 -21.53 -11.16
C ILE A 466 -5.08 -21.44 -10.16
N GLY A 467 -4.95 -22.05 -8.99
CA GLY A 467 -5.96 -22.00 -7.94
C GLY A 467 -6.18 -20.57 -7.46
N LYS A 468 -5.09 -19.85 -7.20
CA LYS A 468 -5.10 -18.43 -6.84
C LYS A 468 -5.65 -17.56 -7.96
N LEU A 469 -5.18 -17.77 -9.19
CA LEU A 469 -5.62 -17.01 -10.37
C LEU A 469 -7.12 -17.17 -10.64
N LYS A 470 -7.66 -18.38 -10.51
CA LYS A 470 -9.10 -18.63 -10.63
C LYS A 470 -9.90 -17.84 -9.62
N LYS A 471 -9.50 -17.87 -8.35
CA LYS A 471 -10.19 -17.14 -7.28
C LYS A 471 -10.10 -15.62 -7.49
N GLU A 472 -8.92 -15.09 -7.82
CA GLU A 472 -8.72 -13.67 -8.09
C GLU A 472 -9.56 -13.12 -9.24
N ASN A 473 -9.80 -13.95 -10.26
CA ASN A 473 -10.51 -13.54 -11.47
C ASN A 473 -11.93 -14.13 -11.58
N LEU A 474 -12.43 -14.80 -10.53
CA LEU A 474 -13.75 -15.46 -10.51
C LEU A 474 -13.94 -16.41 -11.71
N ALA A 475 -12.90 -17.17 -12.08
CA ALA A 475 -12.94 -18.09 -13.18
C ALA A 475 -13.38 -19.49 -12.73
N GLN A 476 -14.32 -20.09 -13.46
CA GLN A 476 -14.82 -21.43 -13.19
C GLN A 476 -13.85 -22.50 -13.69
N SER A 477 -13.23 -22.26 -14.85
CA SER A 477 -12.37 -23.22 -15.54
C SER A 477 -11.00 -22.63 -15.89
N SER A 478 -10.07 -23.51 -16.21
CA SER A 478 -8.76 -23.13 -16.73
C SER A 478 -8.30 -24.12 -17.79
N ILE A 479 -7.69 -23.61 -18.83
CA ILE A 479 -7.11 -24.41 -19.92
C ILE A 479 -5.61 -24.14 -19.93
N LEU A 480 -4.85 -25.21 -19.73
CA LEU A 480 -3.39 -25.21 -19.79
C LEU A 480 -2.95 -25.74 -21.13
N GLU A 481 -2.02 -25.05 -21.78
CA GLU A 481 -1.45 -25.52 -23.08
C GLU A 481 -2.52 -25.87 -24.11
N GLY A 482 -3.57 -25.04 -24.20
CA GLY A 482 -4.70 -25.29 -25.11
C GLY A 482 -4.29 -25.22 -26.57
N LYS A 483 -4.22 -26.35 -27.23
CA LYS A 483 -3.82 -26.43 -28.65
C LYS A 483 -4.81 -25.69 -29.57
N ASN A 484 -6.11 -25.92 -29.41
CA ASN A 484 -7.17 -25.21 -30.12
C ASN A 484 -8.43 -25.16 -29.26
N ILE A 485 -8.88 -23.97 -28.93
CA ILE A 485 -10.10 -23.74 -28.16
C ILE A 485 -11.17 -23.21 -29.13
N ARG A 486 -12.23 -23.96 -29.32
CA ARG A 486 -13.40 -23.51 -30.10
C ARG A 486 -14.36 -22.82 -29.13
N ILE A 487 -14.56 -21.51 -29.31
CA ILE A 487 -15.43 -20.71 -28.46
C ILE A 487 -16.84 -20.64 -29.05
N SER A 488 -16.90 -20.46 -30.38
CA SER A 488 -18.13 -20.53 -31.16
C SER A 488 -17.81 -21.06 -32.57
N ASP A 489 -18.81 -21.19 -33.45
CA ASP A 489 -18.61 -21.69 -34.82
C ASP A 489 -17.69 -20.76 -35.62
N SER A 490 -17.75 -19.46 -35.36
CA SER A 490 -16.98 -18.42 -36.03
C SER A 490 -15.69 -18.01 -35.30
N ILE A 491 -15.47 -18.45 -34.04
CA ILE A 491 -14.37 -17.94 -33.19
C ILE A 491 -13.56 -19.10 -32.61
N LYS A 492 -12.27 -19.10 -32.95
CA LYS A 492 -11.31 -20.11 -32.46
C LYS A 492 -10.08 -19.39 -31.88
N LEU A 493 -9.58 -19.91 -30.76
CA LEU A 493 -8.34 -19.45 -30.15
C LEU A 493 -7.31 -20.58 -30.26
N LYS A 494 -6.19 -20.33 -30.96
CA LYS A 494 -5.10 -21.26 -31.13
C LYS A 494 -3.88 -20.81 -30.34
N SER A 495 -3.22 -21.73 -29.66
CA SER A 495 -1.94 -21.43 -29.01
C SER A 495 -0.83 -21.36 -30.05
N ASN A 496 -0.04 -20.30 -30.02
CA ASN A 496 1.16 -20.12 -30.82
C ASN A 496 2.35 -19.81 -29.89
N ASN A 497 3.12 -20.85 -29.55
CA ASN A 497 4.21 -20.76 -28.58
C ASN A 497 3.75 -20.14 -27.23
N LYS A 498 4.19 -18.92 -26.94
CA LYS A 498 3.83 -18.16 -25.73
C LYS A 498 2.74 -17.12 -25.96
N ASN A 499 2.24 -16.99 -27.18
CA ASN A 499 1.17 -16.09 -27.60
C ASN A 499 -0.07 -16.89 -28.02
N PHE A 500 -1.12 -16.18 -28.44
CA PHE A 500 -2.35 -16.79 -28.96
C PHE A 500 -2.72 -16.17 -30.30
N ILE A 501 -3.28 -16.99 -31.19
CA ILE A 501 -3.89 -16.53 -32.44
C ILE A 501 -5.39 -16.65 -32.28
N LEU A 502 -6.08 -15.53 -32.43
CA LEU A 502 -7.52 -15.44 -32.46
C LEU A 502 -7.97 -15.48 -33.92
N LYS A 503 -8.70 -16.51 -34.29
CA LYS A 503 -9.33 -16.61 -35.61
C LYS A 503 -10.79 -16.19 -35.51
N LEU A 504 -11.16 -15.14 -36.25
CA LEU A 504 -12.49 -14.57 -36.32
C LEU A 504 -12.98 -14.70 -37.77
N ASN A 505 -13.80 -15.69 -38.06
CA ASN A 505 -14.15 -16.11 -39.44
C ASN A 505 -12.90 -16.45 -40.27
N GLU A 506 -12.56 -15.59 -41.26
CA GLU A 506 -11.38 -15.72 -42.12
C GLU A 506 -10.17 -14.89 -41.61
N ASP A 507 -10.41 -13.89 -40.74
CA ASP A 507 -9.36 -13.02 -40.23
C ASP A 507 -8.61 -13.65 -39.05
N GLU A 508 -7.28 -13.50 -39.03
CA GLU A 508 -6.42 -14.00 -37.97
C GLU A 508 -5.72 -12.82 -37.25
N TYR A 509 -5.82 -12.77 -35.92
CA TYR A 509 -5.24 -11.75 -35.06
C TYR A 509 -4.26 -12.38 -34.09
N LEU A 510 -3.01 -11.89 -34.06
CA LEU A 510 -2.01 -12.32 -33.08
C LEU A 510 -2.20 -11.54 -31.78
N LEU A 511 -2.61 -12.23 -30.72
CA LEU A 511 -2.68 -11.70 -29.36
C LEU A 511 -1.30 -11.84 -28.70
N ARG A 512 -0.50 -10.76 -28.71
CA ARG A 512 0.85 -10.76 -28.16
C ARG A 512 0.82 -10.55 -26.66
N ILE A 513 1.17 -11.59 -25.92
CA ILE A 513 1.27 -11.57 -24.44
C ILE A 513 2.72 -11.76 -23.95
N ASN A 514 3.68 -11.95 -24.88
CA ASN A 514 5.10 -12.15 -24.56
C ASN A 514 6.01 -11.50 -25.62
N ASN A 515 6.97 -10.68 -25.16
CA ASN A 515 7.92 -9.94 -26.04
C ASN A 515 8.98 -10.81 -26.72
N ARG A 516 9.21 -12.04 -26.23
CA ARG A 516 10.34 -12.89 -26.69
C ARG A 516 9.98 -13.82 -27.85
N SER A 517 8.79 -13.75 -28.40
CA SER A 517 8.37 -14.61 -29.53
C SER A 517 8.54 -13.88 -30.86
N LYS A 518 9.01 -14.61 -31.89
CA LYS A 518 9.05 -14.10 -33.26
C LYS A 518 7.63 -13.77 -33.74
N ILE A 519 7.50 -12.65 -34.42
CA ILE A 519 6.26 -12.18 -35.04
C ILE A 519 6.13 -12.86 -36.39
N GLU A 520 5.01 -13.52 -36.67
CA GLU A 520 4.65 -13.98 -38.00
C GLU A 520 4.07 -12.82 -38.79
N GLU A 521 4.60 -12.55 -39.97
CA GLU A 521 4.36 -11.31 -40.74
C GLU A 521 2.93 -11.18 -41.35
N ASN A 522 2.08 -12.18 -41.24
CA ASN A 522 0.81 -12.23 -41.96
C ASN A 522 -0.46 -12.02 -41.11
N CYS A 523 -0.35 -11.58 -39.86
CA CYS A 523 -1.50 -11.40 -38.97
C CYS A 523 -1.53 -9.99 -38.39
N ASP A 524 -2.72 -9.44 -38.22
CA ASP A 524 -2.91 -8.21 -37.44
C ASP A 524 -2.53 -8.44 -35.97
N ILE A 525 -1.71 -7.55 -35.41
CA ILE A 525 -1.13 -7.72 -34.08
C ILE A 525 -1.88 -6.88 -33.06
N ILE A 526 -2.42 -7.52 -32.01
CA ILE A 526 -2.94 -6.88 -30.81
C ILE A 526 -1.93 -7.07 -29.68
N ASP A 527 -1.20 -6.01 -29.34
CA ASP A 527 -0.11 -6.06 -28.37
C ASP A 527 -0.60 -5.66 -26.98
N PHE A 528 -0.63 -6.62 -26.05
CA PHE A 528 -0.98 -6.40 -24.65
C PHE A 528 0.23 -6.00 -23.78
N VAL A 529 1.44 -6.17 -24.27
CA VAL A 529 2.67 -5.97 -23.47
C VAL A 529 3.21 -4.56 -23.63
N GLU A 530 3.36 -4.10 -24.87
CA GLU A 530 3.87 -2.77 -25.22
C GLU A 530 2.74 -1.79 -25.56
N GLY A 531 1.57 -2.32 -25.95
CA GLY A 531 0.38 -1.53 -26.25
C GLY A 531 -0.40 -1.14 -24.99
N ASN A 532 -1.13 -0.02 -25.05
CA ASN A 532 -2.05 0.42 -23.99
C ASN A 532 -3.34 -0.42 -23.93
N VAL A 533 -3.35 -1.63 -24.50
CA VAL A 533 -4.51 -2.51 -24.58
C VAL A 533 -4.57 -3.38 -23.34
N ARG A 534 -5.63 -3.26 -22.54
CA ARG A 534 -5.89 -4.11 -21.36
C ARG A 534 -6.75 -5.31 -21.65
N GLY A 535 -7.58 -5.20 -22.67
CA GLY A 535 -8.48 -6.25 -23.10
C GLY A 535 -9.14 -5.94 -24.44
N ILE A 536 -9.85 -6.93 -24.96
CA ILE A 536 -10.63 -6.83 -26.18
C ILE A 536 -12.06 -7.34 -25.96
N ILE A 537 -13.01 -6.70 -26.57
CA ILE A 537 -14.41 -7.15 -26.64
C ILE A 537 -14.73 -7.42 -28.10
N ILE A 538 -15.35 -8.55 -28.38
CA ILE A 538 -15.82 -8.92 -29.71
C ILE A 538 -17.34 -8.79 -29.73
N PHE A 539 -17.80 -7.92 -30.60
CA PHE A 539 -19.21 -7.67 -30.82
C PHE A 539 -19.46 -7.53 -32.34
N ASP A 540 -20.42 -8.27 -32.86
CA ASP A 540 -20.81 -8.27 -34.29
C ASP A 540 -19.59 -8.45 -35.22
N ASN A 541 -18.73 -9.43 -34.91
CA ASN A 541 -17.49 -9.73 -35.64
C ASN A 541 -16.47 -8.57 -35.72
N LYS A 542 -16.62 -7.53 -34.88
CA LYS A 542 -15.65 -6.44 -34.74
C LYS A 542 -14.93 -6.53 -33.43
N ILE A 543 -13.64 -6.21 -33.43
CA ILE A 543 -12.79 -6.18 -32.25
C ILE A 543 -12.72 -4.74 -31.73
N PHE A 544 -13.10 -4.54 -30.47
CA PHE A 544 -12.95 -3.29 -29.73
C PHE A 544 -11.89 -3.46 -28.66
N THR A 545 -10.85 -2.66 -28.71
CA THR A 545 -9.77 -2.64 -27.72
C THR A 545 -10.08 -1.62 -26.61
N TYR A 546 -9.69 -1.91 -25.36
CA TYR A 546 -9.86 -0.99 -24.22
C TYR A 546 -8.70 -1.06 -23.23
#